data_9ea6a463135dbb95bf1d096b92d55b01
#
_entry.id   9ea6a463135dbb95bf1d096b92d55b01
#
_cell.length_a   1.000
_cell.length_b   1.000
_cell.length_c   1.000
_cell.angle_alpha   90.00
_cell.angle_beta   90.00
_cell.angle_gamma   90.00
#
_symmetry.space_group_name_H-M   'P 1'
#
loop_
_entity.id
_entity.type
_entity.pdbx_description
1 polymer ?
#
loop_
_entity_poly.entity_id
_entity_poly.type
_entity_poly.pdbx_seq_one_letter_code
_entity_poly.pdbx_strand_id
1 'polypeptide(L)'
;MGVEPYMVSSSMLGVIAQKLVRRLCPECKQAYNATDDELRLLGLPITKQLTLYKPGQCPACNNIGYKGRIAVHEVMPVSRTIKNAIHLGKTTDEIDTIAREEGMISLRDNLKKLLYDGIISFDTFIDTVSEIYQED
;
A
#
# COMPACT_ATOMS: atom_id res chain seq x y z
N MET A 1 0.53 -19.11 -11.84
CA MET A 1 -0.64 -18.72 -11.06
C MET A 1 -1.47 -19.95 -10.75
N GLY A 2 -1.81 -20.17 -9.52
CA GLY A 2 -2.58 -21.34 -9.13
C GLY A 2 -4.09 -21.14 -9.12
N VAL A 3 -4.60 -20.08 -9.76
CA VAL A 3 -6.03 -19.76 -9.75
C VAL A 3 -6.70 -20.31 -11.00
N GLU A 4 -7.73 -21.10 -10.77
CA GLU A 4 -8.52 -21.64 -11.88
C GLU A 4 -9.25 -20.50 -12.61
N PRO A 5 -9.37 -20.59 -13.97
CA PRO A 5 -10.04 -19.51 -14.71
C PRO A 5 -11.47 -19.21 -14.26
N TYR A 6 -12.23 -20.23 -13.86
CA TYR A 6 -13.60 -20.00 -13.41
C TYR A 6 -13.66 -19.27 -12.07
N MET A 7 -12.65 -19.46 -11.21
CA MET A 7 -12.57 -18.72 -9.95
C MET A 7 -12.29 -17.23 -10.20
N VAL A 8 -11.43 -16.93 -11.15
CA VAL A 8 -11.18 -15.56 -11.57
C VAL A 8 -12.46 -14.94 -12.15
N SER A 9 -13.25 -15.74 -12.87
CA SER A 9 -14.51 -15.28 -13.45
C SER A 9 -15.56 -14.92 -12.42
N SER A 10 -15.61 -15.65 -11.31
CA SER A 10 -16.59 -15.41 -10.25
C SER A 10 -16.13 -14.39 -9.23
N SER A 11 -14.84 -14.10 -9.17
CA SER A 11 -14.28 -13.12 -8.23
C SER A 11 -14.35 -11.72 -8.83
N MET A 12 -14.84 -10.77 -8.02
CA MET A 12 -14.88 -9.36 -8.40
C MET A 12 -13.52 -8.68 -8.19
N LEU A 13 -12.67 -9.23 -7.33
CA LEU A 13 -11.37 -8.67 -6.99
C LEU A 13 -10.31 -9.77 -6.98
N GLY A 14 -9.12 -9.42 -7.42
CA GLY A 14 -7.95 -10.30 -7.35
C GLY A 14 -6.81 -9.61 -6.64
N VAL A 15 -6.07 -10.38 -5.84
CA VAL A 15 -4.86 -9.89 -5.17
C VAL A 15 -3.67 -10.21 -6.08
N ILE A 16 -2.94 -9.18 -6.51
CA ILE A 16 -1.81 -9.35 -7.43
C ILE A 16 -0.45 -9.13 -6.78
N ALA A 17 -0.41 -8.57 -5.58
CA ALA A 17 0.83 -8.40 -4.82
C ALA A 17 0.50 -8.22 -3.34
N GLN A 18 1.45 -8.58 -2.47
CA GLN A 18 1.32 -8.29 -1.05
C GLN A 18 2.70 -8.10 -0.42
N LYS A 19 2.74 -7.35 0.67
CA LYS A 19 3.92 -7.12 1.49
C LYS A 19 3.51 -7.16 2.95
N LEU A 20 4.41 -7.61 3.82
CA LEU A 20 4.25 -7.50 5.26
C LEU A 20 5.05 -6.31 5.77
N VAL A 21 4.41 -5.42 6.51
CA VAL A 21 5.05 -4.22 7.04
C VAL A 21 4.85 -4.14 8.54
N ARG A 22 5.80 -3.48 9.23
CA ARG A 22 5.72 -3.32 10.67
C ARG A 22 4.61 -2.35 11.04
N ARG A 23 3.83 -2.70 12.05
CA ARG A 23 2.78 -1.85 12.58
C ARG A 23 3.33 -1.02 13.74
N LEU A 24 2.99 0.27 13.77
CA LEU A 24 3.31 1.11 14.91
C LEU A 24 2.63 0.58 16.17
N CYS A 25 3.34 0.62 17.29
CA CYS A 25 2.74 0.27 18.57
C CYS A 25 1.61 1.24 18.88
N PRO A 26 0.35 0.77 19.05
CA PRO A 26 -0.76 1.68 19.29
C PRO A 26 -0.70 2.38 20.65
N GLU A 27 0.09 1.84 21.59
CA GLU A 27 0.21 2.38 22.94
C GLU A 27 1.12 3.59 23.02
N CYS A 28 2.16 3.67 22.17
CA CYS A 28 3.18 4.71 22.29
C CYS A 28 3.43 5.53 21.05
N LYS A 29 2.73 5.25 19.95
CA LYS A 29 2.92 6.05 18.75
C LYS A 29 2.61 7.51 19.02
N GLN A 30 3.38 8.40 18.39
CA GLN A 30 3.27 9.83 18.64
C GLN A 30 2.82 10.55 17.37
N ALA A 31 1.78 11.37 17.50
CA ALA A 31 1.30 12.20 16.40
C ALA A 31 2.25 13.38 16.18
N TYR A 32 2.48 13.74 14.93
CA TYR A 32 3.24 14.93 14.58
C TYR A 32 2.74 15.47 13.24
N ASN A 33 3.06 16.74 12.98
CA ASN A 33 2.72 17.33 11.70
C ASN A 33 3.77 16.94 10.66
N ALA A 34 3.30 16.47 9.49
CA ALA A 34 4.21 16.10 8.41
C ALA A 34 5.10 17.27 8.03
N THR A 35 6.37 16.99 7.77
CA THR A 35 7.33 17.99 7.31
C THR A 35 7.09 18.30 5.83
N ASP A 36 7.66 19.43 5.36
CA ASP A 36 7.56 19.81 3.95
C ASP A 36 8.13 18.72 3.04
N ASP A 37 9.27 18.11 3.43
CA ASP A 37 9.89 17.03 2.67
C ASP A 37 8.99 15.82 2.60
N GLU A 38 8.35 15.44 3.71
CA GLU A 38 7.42 14.32 3.73
C GLU A 38 6.22 14.58 2.83
N LEU A 39 5.68 15.79 2.86
CA LEU A 39 4.57 16.15 1.99
C LEU A 39 4.96 16.08 0.51
N ARG A 40 6.16 16.54 0.16
CA ARG A 40 6.65 16.46 -1.21
C ARG A 40 6.79 15.02 -1.67
N LEU A 41 7.35 14.15 -0.82
CA LEU A 41 7.50 12.73 -1.15
C LEU A 41 6.16 12.03 -1.33
N LEU A 42 5.13 12.51 -0.64
CA LEU A 42 3.77 11.98 -0.79
C LEU A 42 3.00 12.59 -1.97
N GLY A 43 3.60 13.56 -2.65
CA GLY A 43 2.94 14.25 -3.76
C GLY A 43 1.88 15.24 -3.33
N LEU A 44 1.97 15.75 -2.09
CA LEU A 44 1.01 16.67 -1.53
C LEU A 44 1.57 18.10 -1.48
N PRO A 45 0.70 19.13 -1.52
CA PRO A 45 1.16 20.52 -1.37
C PRO A 45 1.77 20.75 0.01
N ILE A 46 2.83 21.55 0.07
CA ILE A 46 3.50 21.85 1.35
C ILE A 46 2.61 22.68 2.29
N THR A 47 1.54 23.27 1.77
CA THR A 47 0.57 24.01 2.56
C THR A 47 -0.46 23.12 3.26
N LYS A 48 -0.51 21.83 2.89
CA LYS A 48 -1.47 20.90 3.48
C LYS A 48 -1.05 20.55 4.90
N GLN A 49 -2.01 20.57 5.81
CA GLN A 49 -1.80 20.11 7.18
C GLN A 49 -2.14 18.63 7.25
N LEU A 50 -1.13 17.82 7.54
CA LEU A 50 -1.28 16.37 7.60
C LEU A 50 -0.65 15.87 8.90
N THR A 51 -1.41 15.08 9.66
CA THR A 51 -0.89 14.43 10.86
C THR A 51 -0.41 13.04 10.51
N LEU A 52 0.85 12.77 10.81
CA LEU A 52 1.45 11.44 10.70
C LEU A 52 1.82 10.94 12.09
N TYR A 53 2.28 9.71 12.18
CA TYR A 53 2.62 9.08 13.45
C TYR A 53 4.02 8.48 13.38
N LYS A 54 4.75 8.58 14.47
CA LYS A 54 6.10 8.05 14.58
C LYS A 54 6.19 7.08 15.77
N PRO A 55 7.19 6.18 15.77
CA PRO A 55 7.34 5.25 16.88
C PRO A 55 7.73 5.99 18.16
N GLY A 56 7.15 5.55 19.28
CA GLY A 56 7.55 5.98 20.59
C GLY A 56 8.34 4.86 21.28
N GLN A 57 8.25 4.83 22.59
CA GLN A 57 8.84 3.77 23.40
C GLN A 57 7.92 3.47 24.58
N CYS A 58 7.61 2.19 24.77
CA CYS A 58 6.79 1.77 25.91
C CYS A 58 7.03 0.28 26.20
N PRO A 59 6.65 -0.20 27.39
CA PRO A 59 6.81 -1.61 27.73
C PRO A 59 6.03 -2.58 26.84
N ALA A 60 4.89 -2.15 26.30
CA ALA A 60 4.04 -3.00 25.46
C ALA A 60 4.73 -3.45 24.18
N CYS A 61 5.66 -2.65 23.65
CA CYS A 61 6.43 -2.96 22.44
C CYS A 61 7.90 -3.22 22.73
N ASN A 62 8.27 -3.44 23.99
CA ASN A 62 9.67 -3.60 24.44
C ASN A 62 10.56 -2.43 24.03
N ASN A 63 10.01 -1.22 24.07
CA ASN A 63 10.68 0.03 23.72
C ASN A 63 11.15 0.11 22.27
N ILE A 64 10.57 -0.68 21.39
CA ILE A 64 10.90 -0.70 19.95
C ILE A 64 10.10 0.33 19.16
N GLY A 65 8.88 0.61 19.60
CA GLY A 65 7.95 1.51 18.90
C GLY A 65 7.09 0.82 17.85
N TYR A 66 7.33 -0.46 17.58
CA TYR A 66 6.59 -1.26 16.61
C TYR A 66 6.10 -2.54 17.28
N LYS A 67 4.91 -2.96 16.95
CA LYS A 67 4.32 -4.18 17.51
C LYS A 67 3.45 -4.87 16.47
N GLY A 68 3.89 -6.08 16.08
CA GLY A 68 3.19 -6.86 15.08
C GLY A 68 3.45 -6.40 13.66
N ARG A 69 2.82 -7.06 12.73
CA ARG A 69 2.92 -6.78 11.30
C ARG A 69 1.54 -6.77 10.67
N ILE A 70 1.41 -6.07 9.56
CA ILE A 70 0.16 -6.02 8.83
C ILE A 70 0.46 -6.30 7.35
N ALA A 71 -0.41 -7.06 6.71
CA ALA A 71 -0.28 -7.36 5.29
C ALA A 71 -0.91 -6.24 4.48
N VAL A 72 -0.20 -5.81 3.43
CA VAL A 72 -0.66 -4.80 2.49
C VAL A 72 -0.79 -5.47 1.14
N HIS A 73 -1.90 -5.23 0.46
CA HIS A 73 -2.21 -5.90 -0.80
C HIS A 73 -2.37 -4.89 -1.93
N GLU A 74 -2.02 -5.32 -3.12
CA GLU A 74 -2.40 -4.66 -4.36
C GLU A 74 -3.60 -5.42 -4.91
N VAL A 75 -4.71 -4.72 -5.11
CA VAL A 75 -6.00 -5.32 -5.45
C VAL A 75 -6.45 -4.80 -6.82
N MET A 76 -6.81 -5.71 -7.70
CA MET A 76 -7.27 -5.39 -9.04
C MET A 76 -8.68 -5.93 -9.24
N PRO A 77 -9.63 -5.11 -9.74
CA PRO A 77 -10.94 -5.65 -10.13
C PRO A 77 -10.79 -6.58 -11.32
N VAL A 78 -11.50 -7.69 -11.29
CA VAL A 78 -11.46 -8.68 -12.37
C VAL A 78 -12.70 -8.50 -13.24
N SER A 79 -12.62 -7.57 -14.19
CA SER A 79 -13.70 -7.28 -15.10
C SER A 79 -13.54 -8.07 -16.40
N ARG A 80 -14.59 -8.03 -17.24
CA ARG A 80 -14.51 -8.62 -18.58
C ARG A 80 -13.42 -7.95 -19.41
N THR A 81 -13.27 -6.64 -19.29
CA THR A 81 -12.24 -5.88 -20.00
C THR A 81 -10.84 -6.35 -19.63
N ILE A 82 -10.58 -6.52 -18.33
CA ILE A 82 -9.30 -7.02 -17.83
C ILE A 82 -9.04 -8.44 -18.34
N LYS A 83 -10.04 -9.31 -18.27
CA LYS A 83 -9.91 -10.69 -18.76
C LYS A 83 -9.58 -10.72 -20.25
N ASN A 84 -10.26 -9.90 -21.04
CA ASN A 84 -10.00 -9.80 -22.46
C ASN A 84 -8.59 -9.31 -22.74
N ALA A 85 -8.12 -8.30 -21.99
CA ALA A 85 -6.77 -7.77 -22.14
C ALA A 85 -5.72 -8.85 -21.88
N ILE A 86 -5.91 -9.64 -20.81
CA ILE A 86 -5.00 -10.76 -20.49
C ILE A 86 -5.04 -11.80 -21.60
N HIS A 87 -6.23 -12.14 -22.07
CA HIS A 87 -6.43 -13.15 -23.09
C HIS A 87 -5.81 -12.73 -24.44
N LEU A 88 -5.85 -11.44 -24.76
CA LEU A 88 -5.26 -10.91 -25.99
C LEU A 88 -3.74 -10.71 -25.91
N GLY A 89 -3.11 -11.03 -24.76
CA GLY A 89 -1.68 -10.88 -24.59
C GLY A 89 -1.20 -9.45 -24.45
N LYS A 90 -2.04 -8.56 -23.92
CA LYS A 90 -1.66 -7.18 -23.68
C LYS A 90 -0.49 -7.10 -22.72
N THR A 91 0.32 -6.04 -22.86
CA THR A 91 1.48 -5.84 -21.98
C THR A 91 1.03 -5.55 -20.54
N THR A 92 1.95 -5.75 -19.60
CA THR A 92 1.69 -5.45 -18.19
C THR A 92 1.26 -3.99 -18.02
N ASP A 93 1.92 -3.06 -18.73
CA ASP A 93 1.60 -1.64 -18.63
C ASP A 93 0.20 -1.34 -19.15
N GLU A 94 -0.22 -1.99 -20.25
CA GLU A 94 -1.55 -1.80 -20.81
C GLU A 94 -2.63 -2.32 -19.86
N ILE A 95 -2.40 -3.50 -19.26
CA ILE A 95 -3.31 -4.09 -18.28
C ILE A 95 -3.40 -3.21 -17.03
N ASP A 96 -2.25 -2.70 -16.56
CA ASP A 96 -2.21 -1.81 -15.40
C ASP A 96 -3.03 -0.54 -15.63
N THR A 97 -2.90 0.06 -16.83
CA THR A 97 -3.68 1.24 -17.18
C THR A 97 -5.19 0.96 -17.15
N ILE A 98 -5.61 -0.15 -17.74
CA ILE A 98 -7.02 -0.54 -17.73
C ILE A 98 -7.50 -0.80 -16.29
N ALA A 99 -6.69 -1.50 -15.50
CA ALA A 99 -7.04 -1.83 -14.12
C ALA A 99 -7.21 -0.57 -13.28
N ARG A 100 -6.34 0.42 -13.45
CA ARG A 100 -6.44 1.69 -12.71
C ARG A 100 -7.70 2.46 -13.08
N GLU A 101 -8.07 2.45 -14.35
CA GLU A 101 -9.32 3.08 -14.81
C GLU A 101 -10.55 2.41 -14.20
N GLU A 102 -10.47 1.14 -13.88
CA GLU A 102 -11.56 0.37 -13.30
C GLU A 102 -11.52 0.28 -11.76
N GLY A 103 -10.65 1.06 -11.12
CA GLY A 103 -10.62 1.16 -9.67
C GLY A 103 -9.59 0.27 -8.98
N MET A 104 -8.53 -0.12 -9.68
CA MET A 104 -7.42 -0.83 -9.06
C MET A 104 -6.80 0.00 -7.93
N ILE A 105 -6.60 -0.64 -6.80
CA ILE A 105 -5.92 -0.02 -5.65
C ILE A 105 -4.50 -0.59 -5.61
N SER A 106 -3.52 0.27 -5.91
CA SER A 106 -2.13 -0.14 -5.93
C SER A 106 -1.60 -0.42 -4.52
N LEU A 107 -0.49 -1.16 -4.43
CA LEU A 107 0.18 -1.39 -3.17
C LEU A 107 0.57 -0.07 -2.51
N ARG A 108 1.05 0.89 -3.30
CA ARG A 108 1.42 2.21 -2.81
C ARG A 108 0.21 2.96 -2.23
N ASP A 109 -0.95 2.88 -2.89
CA ASP A 109 -2.18 3.53 -2.41
C ASP A 109 -2.62 2.95 -1.08
N ASN A 110 -2.55 1.63 -0.93
CA ASN A 110 -2.88 0.97 0.33
C ASN A 110 -1.88 1.33 1.42
N LEU A 111 -0.60 1.44 1.09
CA LEU A 111 0.42 1.90 2.03
C LEU A 111 0.14 3.32 2.50
N LYS A 112 -0.25 4.21 1.59
CA LYS A 112 -0.63 5.58 1.94
C LYS A 112 -1.81 5.61 2.90
N LYS A 113 -2.80 4.75 2.67
CA LYS A 113 -3.95 4.66 3.56
C LYS A 113 -3.53 4.26 4.97
N LEU A 114 -2.67 3.27 5.09
CA LEU A 114 -2.15 2.84 6.39
C LEU A 114 -1.35 3.95 7.07
N LEU A 115 -0.58 4.70 6.28
CA LEU A 115 0.19 5.84 6.79
C LEU A 115 -0.74 6.91 7.35
N TYR A 116 -1.79 7.28 6.61
CA TYR A 116 -2.72 8.31 7.03
C TYR A 116 -3.55 7.87 8.23
N ASP A 117 -3.86 6.59 8.33
CA ASP A 117 -4.58 6.01 9.47
C ASP A 117 -3.71 5.85 10.72
N GLY A 118 -2.41 6.11 10.60
CA GLY A 118 -1.49 6.01 11.74
C GLY A 118 -1.10 4.60 12.10
N ILE A 119 -1.25 3.65 11.17
CA ILE A 119 -0.92 2.25 11.42
C ILE A 119 0.55 1.98 11.15
N ILE A 120 1.14 2.65 10.16
CA ILE A 120 2.56 2.55 9.85
C ILE A 120 3.22 3.92 9.93
N SER A 121 4.56 3.92 10.11
CA SER A 121 5.34 5.15 10.13
C SER A 121 5.73 5.57 8.72
N PHE A 122 6.14 6.83 8.57
CA PHE A 122 6.65 7.33 7.30
C PHE A 122 7.90 6.57 6.86
N ASP A 123 8.79 6.24 7.81
CA ASP A 123 9.99 5.45 7.50
C ASP A 123 9.62 4.09 6.90
N THR A 124 8.65 3.40 7.49
CA THR A 124 8.18 2.12 6.97
C THR A 124 7.58 2.28 5.57
N PHE A 125 6.81 3.36 5.36
CA PHE A 125 6.24 3.65 4.05
C PHE A 125 7.31 3.83 2.98
N ILE A 126 8.31 4.68 3.25
CA ILE A 126 9.38 4.96 2.30
C ILE A 126 10.23 3.72 2.02
N ASP A 127 10.60 2.96 3.05
CA ASP A 127 11.38 1.75 2.88
C ASP A 127 10.65 0.73 2.00
N THR A 128 9.36 0.55 2.24
CA THR A 128 8.56 -0.42 1.49
C THR A 128 8.38 0.03 0.03
N VAL A 129 8.11 1.30 -0.20
CA VAL A 129 7.99 1.83 -1.57
C VAL A 129 9.31 1.68 -2.32
N SER A 130 10.44 1.95 -1.66
CA SER A 130 11.76 1.78 -2.27
C SER A 130 12.01 0.34 -2.67
N GLU A 131 11.65 -0.63 -1.82
CA GLU A 131 11.78 -2.05 -2.14
C GLU A 131 10.98 -2.42 -3.37
N ILE A 132 9.74 -1.94 -3.47
CA ILE A 132 8.86 -2.24 -4.61
C ILE A 132 9.47 -1.77 -5.92
N TYR A 133 10.04 -0.57 -5.94
CA TYR A 133 10.59 0.00 -7.16
C TYR A 133 12.01 -0.47 -7.47
N GLN A 134 12.70 -1.11 -6.54
CA GLN A 134 14.05 -1.66 -6.77
C GLN A 134 14.04 -3.10 -7.26
N GLU A 135 12.91 -3.76 -7.21
CA GLU A 135 12.80 -5.17 -7.62
C GLU A 135 12.69 -5.36 -9.13
N ASP A 136 12.78 -4.30 -9.90
CA ASP A 136 12.75 -4.40 -11.38
C ASP A 136 14.12 -4.77 -11.98
#